data_5a6eb19bfbbd10df230bccfb01a779db
#
_entry.id   5a6eb19bfbbd10df230bccfb01a779db
#
_cell.length_a   1.000
_cell.length_b   1.000
_cell.length_c   1.000
_cell.angle_alpha   90.00
_cell.angle_beta   90.00
_cell.angle_gamma   90.00
#
_symmetry.space_group_name_H-M   'P 1'
#
loop_
_entity.id
_entity.type
_entity.pdbx_description
1 polymer ?
#
loop_
_entity_poly.entity_id
_entity_poly.type
_entity_poly.pdbx_seq_one_letter_code
_entity_poly.pdbx_strand_id
1 'polypeptide(L)'
;TPQSTLFPYTTLFRSLDAYARRVLDALPGHASLRSELARLLAASAIVRDARRGGDRVFALKREAGEQTFRLVVRAGVDGTDRVAVDPARWRTPAEAASIDYYTPSPNGRLVAVAISLGGSESSTLHVVDVDSGTEVGTPIPRADFGFAAWRFDSAVLWYLQAREASPAAVPADKYRDSAVWMRQFRDAGSRREPLPGAAPPVTGSDVQVFGRTVGTGLPIGADDTPTLVVSPVSSWALGVVRHGVAREVTVFAAPLSSVRGPDTPWRKVVDRGQGVEDVDLRGEWLYLRTSEGAPRYRLLRWSLN
;
A
#
# COMPACT_ATOMS: atom_id res chain seq x y z
N THR A 1 34.96 24.18 9.06
CA THR A 1 34.45 22.80 8.91
C THR A 1 33.53 22.47 10.08
N PRO A 2 32.21 22.34 9.92
CA PRO A 2 31.37 21.85 10.97
C PRO A 2 31.65 20.35 11.14
N GLN A 3 32.16 19.99 12.31
CA GLN A 3 32.22 18.61 12.74
C GLN A 3 30.78 18.08 12.85
N SER A 4 30.43 17.10 12.02
CA SER A 4 29.22 16.32 12.18
C SER A 4 29.28 15.65 13.55
N THR A 5 28.50 16.14 14.50
CA THR A 5 28.20 15.42 15.73
C THR A 5 27.39 14.18 15.36
N LEU A 6 28.09 13.10 15.02
CA LEU A 6 27.52 11.77 14.96
C LEU A 6 26.88 11.50 16.33
N PHE A 7 25.57 11.34 16.34
CA PHE A 7 24.79 11.06 17.54
C PHE A 7 25.45 9.90 18.31
N PRO A 8 25.66 10.01 19.62
CA PRO A 8 26.31 8.96 20.43
C PRO A 8 25.60 7.61 20.33
N TYR A 9 24.32 7.59 19.96
CA TYR A 9 23.52 6.38 19.73
C TYR A 9 24.02 5.50 18.57
N THR A 10 24.54 6.06 17.48
CA THR A 10 25.02 5.26 16.33
C THR A 10 26.26 4.44 16.71
N THR A 11 27.13 4.97 17.56
CA THR A 11 28.30 4.25 18.06
C THR A 11 27.90 3.13 19.02
N LEU A 12 26.91 3.39 19.90
CA LEU A 12 26.35 2.39 20.79
C LEU A 12 25.69 1.25 20.04
N PHE A 13 24.85 1.53 19.06
CA PHE A 13 24.20 0.50 18.24
C PHE A 13 25.21 -0.35 17.46
N ARG A 14 26.23 0.25 16.86
CA ARG A 14 27.31 -0.49 16.19
C ARG A 14 28.10 -1.38 17.16
N SER A 15 28.37 -0.90 18.36
CA SER A 15 29.03 -1.66 19.40
C SER A 15 28.19 -2.84 19.86
N LEU A 16 26.87 -2.64 20.07
CA LEU A 16 25.93 -3.70 20.44
C LEU A 16 25.79 -4.75 19.34
N ASP A 17 25.67 -4.31 18.06
CA ASP A 17 25.62 -5.23 16.92
C ASP A 17 26.88 -6.07 16.80
N ALA A 18 28.07 -5.45 16.93
CA ALA A 18 29.34 -6.18 16.91
C ALA A 18 29.48 -7.15 18.09
N TYR A 19 28.98 -6.79 19.27
CA TYR A 19 28.93 -7.69 20.42
C TYR A 19 27.96 -8.86 20.15
N ALA A 20 26.74 -8.58 19.71
CA ALA A 20 25.76 -9.62 19.41
C ALA A 20 26.27 -10.62 18.37
N ARG A 21 26.88 -10.12 17.28
CA ARG A 21 27.52 -10.98 16.26
C ARG A 21 28.60 -11.88 16.86
N ARG A 22 29.51 -11.35 17.65
CA ARG A 22 30.54 -12.16 18.28
C ARG A 22 29.96 -13.26 19.18
N VAL A 23 28.93 -12.94 19.96
CA VAL A 23 28.25 -13.92 20.81
C VAL A 23 27.55 -14.99 19.98
N LEU A 24 26.80 -14.61 18.99
CA LEU A 24 26.05 -15.53 18.12
C LEU A 24 27.00 -16.43 17.31
N ASP A 25 28.05 -15.85 16.72
CA ASP A 25 29.04 -16.61 15.92
C ASP A 25 29.87 -17.59 16.76
N ALA A 26 30.01 -17.33 18.08
CA ALA A 26 30.66 -18.23 19.00
C ALA A 26 29.78 -19.38 19.49
N LEU A 27 28.47 -19.36 19.24
CA LEU A 27 27.57 -20.44 19.67
C LEU A 27 27.85 -21.74 18.91
N PRO A 28 27.97 -22.88 19.60
CA PRO A 28 28.12 -24.17 18.95
C PRO A 28 26.93 -24.44 18.00
N GLY A 29 27.23 -24.80 16.77
CA GLY A 29 26.22 -25.11 15.76
C GLY A 29 25.61 -23.91 15.01
N HIS A 30 25.92 -22.65 15.40
CA HIS A 30 25.39 -21.47 14.73
C HIS A 30 25.71 -21.44 13.23
N ALA A 31 26.96 -21.68 12.84
CA ALA A 31 27.37 -21.71 11.43
C ALA A 31 26.67 -22.82 10.64
N SER A 32 26.53 -24.01 11.24
CA SER A 32 25.81 -25.13 10.60
C SER A 32 24.32 -24.83 10.42
N LEU A 33 23.67 -24.32 11.46
CA LEU A 33 22.25 -23.94 11.39
C LEU A 33 22.03 -22.84 10.34
N ARG A 34 22.90 -21.83 10.31
CA ARG A 34 22.82 -20.73 9.32
C ARG A 34 22.98 -21.27 7.89
N SER A 35 23.91 -22.19 7.66
CA SER A 35 24.11 -22.82 6.36
C SER A 35 22.90 -23.64 5.94
N GLU A 36 22.33 -24.41 6.86
CA GLU A 36 21.14 -25.22 6.58
C GLU A 36 19.90 -24.34 6.31
N LEU A 37 19.67 -23.28 7.08
CA LEU A 37 18.61 -22.32 6.82
C LEU A 37 18.78 -21.63 5.46
N ALA A 38 20.01 -21.23 5.12
CA ALA A 38 20.30 -20.63 3.82
C ALA A 38 19.99 -21.63 2.67
N ARG A 39 20.39 -22.89 2.83
CA ARG A 39 20.09 -23.95 1.86
C ARG A 39 18.59 -24.19 1.69
N LEU A 40 17.84 -24.26 2.80
CA LEU A 40 16.38 -24.47 2.77
C LEU A 40 15.65 -23.28 2.15
N LEU A 41 16.05 -22.06 2.50
CA LEU A 41 15.43 -20.82 1.95
C LEU A 41 15.73 -20.61 0.46
N ALA A 42 16.86 -21.15 -0.02
CA ALA A 42 17.26 -21.09 -1.42
C ALA A 42 16.72 -22.25 -2.27
N ALA A 43 16.14 -23.30 -1.64
CA ALA A 43 15.84 -24.55 -2.31
C ALA A 43 14.65 -24.47 -3.29
N SER A 44 13.75 -23.50 -3.13
CA SER A 44 12.53 -23.43 -3.94
C SER A 44 12.15 -22.00 -4.29
N ALA A 45 11.42 -21.83 -5.38
CA ALA A 45 10.74 -20.60 -5.69
C ALA A 45 9.63 -20.33 -4.66
N ILE A 46 9.45 -19.06 -4.32
CA ILE A 46 8.37 -18.60 -3.42
C ILE A 46 7.41 -17.73 -4.21
N VAL A 47 6.11 -18.05 -4.10
CA VAL A 47 5.02 -17.23 -4.65
C VAL A 47 4.13 -16.79 -3.50
N ARG A 48 3.82 -15.49 -3.45
CA ARG A 48 2.97 -14.91 -2.41
C ARG A 48 2.11 -13.77 -2.95
N ASP A 49 1.10 -13.38 -2.18
CA ASP A 49 0.23 -12.23 -2.43
C ASP A 49 -0.39 -12.27 -3.84
N ALA A 50 -1.05 -13.39 -4.19
CA ALA A 50 -1.72 -13.53 -5.47
C ALA A 50 -2.98 -12.65 -5.52
N ARG A 51 -3.12 -11.85 -6.60
CA ARG A 51 -4.25 -10.94 -6.84
C ARG A 51 -4.76 -11.07 -8.26
N ARG A 52 -6.04 -10.85 -8.44
CA ARG A 52 -6.69 -10.86 -9.76
C ARG A 52 -6.92 -9.45 -10.27
N GLY A 53 -6.67 -9.24 -11.57
CA GLY A 53 -7.08 -8.06 -12.34
C GLY A 53 -7.58 -8.51 -13.71
N GLY A 54 -8.88 -8.38 -13.96
CA GLY A 54 -9.53 -8.90 -15.16
C GLY A 54 -9.39 -10.43 -15.26
N ASP A 55 -8.86 -10.90 -16.37
CA ASP A 55 -8.53 -12.29 -16.65
C ASP A 55 -7.09 -12.67 -16.23
N ARG A 56 -6.35 -11.76 -15.61
CA ARG A 56 -4.95 -11.92 -15.21
C ARG A 56 -4.82 -12.24 -13.74
N VAL A 57 -3.82 -13.04 -13.40
CA VAL A 57 -3.37 -13.31 -12.04
C VAL A 57 -1.98 -12.71 -11.86
N PHE A 58 -1.84 -11.88 -10.85
CA PHE A 58 -0.60 -11.23 -10.42
C PHE A 58 -0.11 -11.90 -9.16
N ALA A 59 1.20 -12.04 -9.00
CA ALA A 59 1.80 -12.55 -7.76
C ALA A 59 3.23 -12.02 -7.58
N LEU A 60 3.66 -11.91 -6.33
CA LEU A 60 5.07 -11.71 -6.02
C LEU A 60 5.77 -13.07 -6.10
N LYS A 61 6.76 -13.18 -6.97
CA LYS A 61 7.54 -14.40 -7.17
C LYS A 61 9.02 -14.13 -6.99
N ARG A 62 9.69 -15.03 -6.28
CA ARG A 62 11.14 -15.07 -6.11
C ARG A 62 11.60 -16.46 -6.53
N GLU A 63 12.51 -16.54 -7.48
CA GLU A 63 13.08 -17.82 -7.91
C GLU A 63 14.05 -18.38 -6.86
N ALA A 64 14.33 -19.66 -6.97
CA ALA A 64 15.29 -20.33 -6.10
C ALA A 64 16.68 -19.67 -6.19
N GLY A 65 17.28 -19.36 -5.03
CA GLY A 65 18.57 -18.68 -4.95
C GLY A 65 18.54 -17.16 -5.13
N GLU A 66 17.40 -16.57 -5.56
CA GLU A 66 17.26 -15.11 -5.63
C GLU A 66 16.94 -14.49 -4.26
N GLN A 67 17.23 -13.20 -4.10
CA GLN A 67 16.94 -12.44 -2.88
C GLN A 67 15.72 -11.51 -3.02
N THR A 68 15.37 -11.15 -4.25
CA THR A 68 14.37 -10.11 -4.52
C THR A 68 13.14 -10.70 -5.18
N PHE A 69 11.95 -10.29 -4.73
CA PHE A 69 10.70 -10.62 -5.37
C PHE A 69 10.47 -9.74 -6.59
N ARG A 70 9.99 -10.33 -7.67
CA ARG A 70 9.45 -9.64 -8.86
C ARG A 70 7.92 -9.78 -8.86
N LEU A 71 7.25 -8.81 -9.43
CA LEU A 71 5.83 -8.96 -9.75
C LEU A 71 5.70 -9.70 -11.07
N VAL A 72 5.09 -10.87 -11.01
CA VAL A 72 4.76 -11.66 -12.21
C VAL A 72 3.27 -11.56 -12.52
N VAL A 73 2.94 -11.75 -13.79
CA VAL A 73 1.56 -11.80 -14.28
C VAL A 73 1.40 -12.99 -15.23
N ARG A 74 0.24 -13.63 -15.18
CA ARG A 74 -0.16 -14.68 -16.14
C ARG A 74 -1.61 -14.49 -16.58
N ALA A 75 -1.95 -14.98 -17.77
CA ALA A 75 -3.32 -15.02 -18.25
C ALA A 75 -4.05 -16.24 -17.64
N GLY A 76 -5.12 -15.99 -16.89
CA GLY A 76 -5.83 -17.04 -16.18
C GLY A 76 -4.99 -17.75 -15.10
N VAL A 77 -5.46 -18.92 -14.66
CA VAL A 77 -4.79 -19.72 -13.63
C VAL A 77 -3.65 -20.56 -14.22
N ASP A 78 -3.83 -21.04 -15.44
CA ASP A 78 -2.92 -22.00 -16.11
C ASP A 78 -1.91 -21.33 -17.03
N GLY A 79 -1.92 -20.00 -17.15
CA GLY A 79 -1.00 -19.25 -17.99
C GLY A 79 0.45 -19.29 -17.49
N THR A 80 1.39 -19.00 -18.39
CA THR A 80 2.82 -18.88 -18.05
C THR A 80 3.11 -17.55 -17.38
N ASP A 81 3.94 -17.56 -16.34
CA ASP A 81 4.39 -16.36 -15.65
C ASP A 81 5.26 -15.50 -16.58
N ARG A 82 4.94 -14.21 -16.63
CA ARG A 82 5.74 -13.16 -17.25
C ARG A 82 6.06 -12.10 -16.19
N VAL A 83 7.27 -11.58 -16.16
CA VAL A 83 7.63 -10.46 -15.28
C VAL A 83 6.88 -9.20 -15.75
N ALA A 84 6.02 -8.68 -14.91
CA ALA A 84 5.34 -7.40 -15.11
C ALA A 84 6.17 -6.24 -14.56
N VAL A 85 6.77 -6.45 -13.37
CA VAL A 85 7.61 -5.44 -12.73
C VAL A 85 8.81 -6.11 -12.07
N ASP A 86 10.01 -5.67 -12.47
CA ASP A 86 11.26 -5.99 -11.77
C ASP A 86 11.71 -4.75 -10.98
N PRO A 87 11.77 -4.82 -9.63
CA PRO A 87 12.16 -3.68 -8.81
C PRO A 87 13.60 -3.24 -9.07
N ALA A 88 14.45 -4.09 -9.65
CA ALA A 88 15.83 -3.77 -9.99
C ALA A 88 15.96 -2.54 -10.93
N ARG A 89 14.90 -2.17 -11.65
CA ARG A 89 14.88 -0.96 -12.50
C ARG A 89 15.01 0.36 -11.70
N TRP A 90 14.66 0.35 -10.43
CA TRP A 90 14.76 1.54 -9.54
C TRP A 90 15.92 1.47 -8.57
N ARG A 91 16.71 0.39 -8.57
CA ARG A 91 17.89 0.28 -7.70
C ARG A 91 18.89 1.42 -7.97
N THR A 92 19.61 1.81 -6.92
CA THR A 92 20.80 2.67 -7.03
C THR A 92 22.08 1.82 -6.89
N PRO A 93 23.27 2.38 -7.18
CA PRO A 93 24.52 1.68 -6.88
C PRO A 93 24.71 1.33 -5.40
N ALA A 94 24.06 2.07 -4.48
CA ALA A 94 24.19 1.91 -3.05
C ALA A 94 23.04 1.11 -2.42
N GLU A 95 21.88 1.04 -3.07
CA GLU A 95 20.65 0.52 -2.46
C GLU A 95 19.89 -0.41 -3.39
N ALA A 96 19.53 -1.58 -2.89
CA ALA A 96 18.62 -2.48 -3.56
C ALA A 96 17.18 -1.94 -3.49
N ALA A 97 16.39 -2.23 -4.51
CA ALA A 97 14.96 -1.90 -4.54
C ALA A 97 14.12 -3.14 -4.22
N SER A 98 13.01 -2.92 -3.51
CA SER A 98 12.03 -3.97 -3.17
C SER A 98 10.61 -3.50 -3.43
N ILE A 99 9.72 -4.47 -3.72
CA ILE A 99 8.28 -4.23 -3.81
C ILE A 99 7.67 -4.40 -2.43
N ASP A 100 7.09 -3.32 -1.89
CA ASP A 100 6.45 -3.32 -0.58
C ASP A 100 5.00 -3.79 -0.68
N TYR A 101 4.26 -3.27 -1.65
CA TYR A 101 2.91 -3.71 -1.98
C TYR A 101 2.58 -3.40 -3.44
N TYR A 102 1.49 -4.00 -3.92
CA TYR A 102 0.97 -3.70 -5.25
C TYR A 102 -0.55 -3.88 -5.31
N THR A 103 -1.19 -3.26 -6.29
CA THR A 103 -2.60 -3.48 -6.59
C THR A 103 -2.84 -3.38 -8.09
N PRO A 104 -3.32 -4.46 -8.73
CA PRO A 104 -3.69 -4.43 -10.13
C PRO A 104 -5.01 -3.67 -10.32
N SER A 105 -5.15 -2.98 -11.44
CA SER A 105 -6.43 -2.40 -11.84
C SER A 105 -7.45 -3.52 -12.13
N PRO A 106 -8.75 -3.26 -11.94
CA PRO A 106 -9.81 -4.24 -12.18
C PRO A 106 -9.79 -4.88 -13.57
N ASN A 107 -9.39 -4.15 -14.61
CA ASN A 107 -9.23 -4.68 -15.97
C ASN A 107 -7.87 -5.36 -16.23
N GLY A 108 -6.97 -5.37 -15.24
CA GLY A 108 -5.63 -5.99 -15.33
C GLY A 108 -4.64 -5.28 -16.24
N ARG A 109 -4.98 -4.10 -16.80
CA ARG A 109 -4.09 -3.37 -17.71
C ARG A 109 -3.00 -2.59 -16.96
N LEU A 110 -3.36 -1.98 -15.84
CA LEU A 110 -2.43 -1.21 -15.01
C LEU A 110 -2.15 -1.95 -13.71
N VAL A 111 -0.99 -1.69 -13.14
CA VAL A 111 -0.68 -2.07 -11.76
C VAL A 111 -0.04 -0.90 -11.04
N ALA A 112 -0.57 -0.55 -9.88
CA ALA A 112 0.10 0.34 -8.95
C ALA A 112 1.04 -0.49 -8.08
N VAL A 113 2.32 -0.12 -8.01
CA VAL A 113 3.36 -0.85 -7.29
C VAL A 113 4.21 0.11 -6.47
N ALA A 114 4.33 -0.15 -5.20
CA ALA A 114 5.12 0.64 -4.27
C ALA A 114 6.53 0.07 -4.14
N ILE A 115 7.51 0.91 -4.32
CA ILE A 115 8.93 0.56 -4.31
C ILE A 115 9.64 1.33 -3.21
N SER A 116 10.38 0.62 -2.36
CA SER A 116 11.32 1.20 -1.40
C SER A 116 12.77 0.84 -1.73
N LEU A 117 13.70 1.67 -1.27
CA LEU A 117 15.13 1.49 -1.45
C LEU A 117 15.79 1.18 -0.11
N GLY A 118 16.78 0.29 -0.13
CA GLY A 118 17.61 -0.03 1.04
C GLY A 118 16.85 -0.56 2.26
N GLY A 119 15.60 -1.02 2.10
CA GLY A 119 14.75 -1.44 3.23
C GLY A 119 14.23 -0.28 4.08
N SER A 120 14.16 0.94 3.52
CA SER A 120 13.76 2.16 4.24
C SER A 120 12.30 2.21 4.67
N GLU A 121 11.44 1.33 4.14
CA GLU A 121 9.98 1.38 4.30
C GLU A 121 9.33 2.70 3.82
N SER A 122 10.12 3.53 3.13
CA SER A 122 9.63 4.76 2.52
C SER A 122 9.38 4.53 1.04
N SER A 123 8.11 4.32 0.72
CA SER A 123 7.71 3.86 -0.60
C SER A 123 7.40 5.00 -1.56
N THR A 124 7.80 4.81 -2.81
CA THR A 124 7.27 5.57 -3.95
C THR A 124 6.32 4.66 -4.72
N LEU A 125 5.09 5.12 -4.95
CA LEU A 125 4.09 4.39 -5.73
C LEU A 125 4.22 4.74 -7.19
N HIS A 126 4.47 3.72 -8.01
CA HIS A 126 4.54 3.79 -9.46
C HIS A 126 3.29 3.15 -10.06
N VAL A 127 2.79 3.67 -11.16
CA VAL A 127 1.75 3.01 -11.95
C VAL A 127 2.38 2.53 -13.25
N VAL A 128 2.24 1.25 -13.55
CA VAL A 128 2.88 0.61 -14.70
C VAL A 128 1.80 0.01 -15.60
N ASP A 129 1.89 0.26 -16.90
CA ASP A 129 1.13 -0.48 -17.91
C ASP A 129 1.73 -1.89 -18.04
N VAL A 130 0.91 -2.89 -17.78
CA VAL A 130 1.35 -4.28 -17.63
C VAL A 130 1.87 -4.88 -18.93
N ASP A 131 1.36 -4.42 -20.07
CA ASP A 131 1.72 -5.00 -21.36
C ASP A 131 3.01 -4.38 -21.92
N SER A 132 3.15 -3.07 -21.82
CA SER A 132 4.33 -2.36 -22.31
C SER A 132 5.47 -2.27 -21.27
N GLY A 133 5.16 -2.46 -19.97
CA GLY A 133 6.11 -2.24 -18.88
C GLY A 133 6.45 -0.77 -18.64
N THR A 134 5.75 0.18 -19.29
CA THR A 134 6.02 1.62 -19.15
C THR A 134 5.32 2.22 -17.95
N GLU A 135 5.95 3.23 -17.33
CA GLU A 135 5.31 4.01 -16.28
C GLU A 135 4.23 4.94 -16.85
N VAL A 136 3.14 5.08 -16.10
CA VAL A 136 2.00 5.92 -16.43
C VAL A 136 1.86 7.04 -15.40
N GLY A 137 2.08 8.26 -15.86
CA GLY A 137 2.08 9.44 -15.00
C GLY A 137 3.35 9.57 -14.15
N THR A 138 3.34 10.55 -13.25
CA THR A 138 4.47 10.80 -12.34
C THR A 138 4.43 9.85 -11.15
N PRO A 139 5.58 9.36 -10.66
CA PRO A 139 5.66 8.60 -9.41
C PRO A 139 5.10 9.39 -8.22
N ILE A 140 4.52 8.70 -7.27
CA ILE A 140 3.91 9.26 -6.06
C ILE A 140 4.83 8.95 -4.87
N PRO A 141 5.59 9.91 -4.38
CA PRO A 141 6.46 9.69 -3.23
C PRO A 141 5.66 9.62 -1.92
N ARG A 142 6.28 9.10 -0.87
CA ARG A 142 5.68 9.00 0.48
C ARG A 142 4.36 8.21 0.51
N ALA A 143 4.25 7.20 -0.33
CA ALA A 143 3.11 6.29 -0.39
C ALA A 143 3.33 5.08 0.53
N ASP A 144 3.76 5.36 1.75
CA ASP A 144 4.02 4.38 2.80
C ASP A 144 2.69 3.72 3.24
N PHE A 145 2.69 2.80 4.18
CA PHE A 145 1.49 2.16 4.79
C PHE A 145 0.65 1.22 3.92
N GLY A 146 1.04 0.95 2.68
CA GLY A 146 0.47 -0.16 1.93
C GLY A 146 -0.97 0.02 1.43
N PHE A 147 -1.46 1.26 1.27
CA PHE A 147 -2.80 1.48 0.74
C PHE A 147 -2.81 2.08 -0.66
N ALA A 148 -3.40 1.32 -1.60
CA ALA A 148 -3.87 1.81 -2.89
C ALA A 148 -5.09 0.98 -3.33
N ALA A 149 -6.09 1.61 -3.89
CA ALA A 149 -7.33 0.97 -4.36
C ALA A 149 -7.78 1.57 -5.69
N TRP A 150 -8.19 0.72 -6.62
CA TRP A 150 -8.75 1.15 -7.89
C TRP A 150 -10.28 1.23 -7.84
N ARG A 151 -10.84 2.21 -8.55
CA ARG A 151 -12.26 2.18 -8.89
C ARG A 151 -12.51 1.03 -9.87
N PHE A 152 -13.69 0.43 -9.81
CA PHE A 152 -14.03 -0.77 -10.60
C PHE A 152 -13.90 -0.60 -12.12
N ASP A 153 -13.98 0.63 -12.63
CA ASP A 153 -13.79 0.98 -14.05
C ASP A 153 -12.31 1.20 -14.44
N SER A 154 -11.39 1.03 -13.49
CA SER A 154 -9.94 1.24 -13.69
C SER A 154 -9.53 2.68 -14.03
N ALA A 155 -10.43 3.65 -13.94
CA ALA A 155 -10.18 5.04 -14.32
C ALA A 155 -9.71 5.93 -13.14
N VAL A 156 -9.78 5.41 -11.91
CA VAL A 156 -9.37 6.14 -10.70
C VAL A 156 -8.55 5.23 -9.81
N LEU A 157 -7.45 5.76 -9.32
CA LEU A 157 -6.64 5.19 -8.23
C LEU A 157 -6.75 6.09 -7.00
N TRP A 158 -7.18 5.53 -5.88
CA TRP A 158 -7.02 6.13 -4.57
C TRP A 158 -5.78 5.57 -3.90
N TYR A 159 -5.02 6.42 -3.24
CA TYR A 159 -3.79 6.03 -2.57
C TYR A 159 -3.56 6.88 -1.32
N LEU A 160 -2.89 6.30 -0.34
CA LEU A 160 -2.46 7.03 0.83
C LEU A 160 -1.14 7.73 0.55
N GLN A 161 -1.04 9.00 0.93
CA GLN A 161 0.21 9.75 0.88
C GLN A 161 0.45 10.46 2.21
N ALA A 162 1.64 10.28 2.76
CA ALA A 162 2.08 11.03 3.92
C ALA A 162 2.38 12.48 3.55
N ARG A 163 2.21 13.39 4.51
CA ARG A 163 2.52 14.80 4.33
C ARG A 163 4.01 15.00 3.98
N GLU A 164 4.30 16.03 3.22
CA GLU A 164 5.67 16.47 3.03
C GLU A 164 6.20 17.06 4.33
N ALA A 165 7.21 16.43 4.91
CA ALA A 165 7.83 16.91 6.13
C ALA A 165 8.67 18.16 5.84
N SER A 166 8.61 19.14 6.72
CA SER A 166 9.55 20.27 6.68
C SER A 166 10.99 19.76 6.85
N PRO A 167 12.00 20.39 6.22
CA PRO A 167 13.40 20.03 6.43
C PRO A 167 13.84 20.08 7.90
N ALA A 168 13.14 20.86 8.75
CA ALA A 168 13.40 20.97 10.18
C ALA A 168 12.56 19.98 11.02
N ALA A 169 11.71 19.15 10.40
CA ALA A 169 10.84 18.22 11.12
C ALA A 169 11.64 17.07 11.74
N VAL A 170 11.19 16.59 12.88
CA VAL A 170 11.74 15.38 13.48
C VAL A 170 11.30 14.15 12.65
N PRO A 171 12.08 13.04 12.64
CA PRO A 171 11.78 11.89 11.79
C PRO A 171 10.37 11.30 11.95
N ALA A 172 9.79 11.38 13.15
CA ALA A 172 8.43 10.92 13.43
C ALA A 172 7.34 11.75 12.72
N ASP A 173 7.60 13.02 12.40
CA ASP A 173 6.62 13.90 11.75
C ASP A 173 6.29 13.48 10.31
N LYS A 174 7.12 12.65 9.68
CA LYS A 174 6.86 12.14 8.32
C LYS A 174 5.56 11.34 8.22
N TYR A 175 5.09 10.77 9.32
CA TYR A 175 3.88 9.93 9.36
C TYR A 175 2.60 10.71 9.69
N ARG A 176 2.72 11.99 10.05
CA ARG A 176 1.59 12.83 10.47
C ARG A 176 0.84 13.41 9.27
N ASP A 177 -0.44 13.67 9.50
CA ASP A 177 -1.33 14.31 8.53
C ASP A 177 -1.37 13.59 7.17
N SER A 178 -1.28 12.26 7.18
CA SER A 178 -1.48 11.47 5.98
C SER A 178 -2.93 11.61 5.47
N ALA A 179 -3.11 11.52 4.17
CA ALA A 179 -4.42 11.66 3.55
C ALA A 179 -4.56 10.70 2.35
N VAL A 180 -5.80 10.35 2.05
CA VAL A 180 -6.12 9.63 0.82
C VAL A 180 -6.30 10.62 -0.31
N TRP A 181 -5.56 10.40 -1.36
CA TRP A 181 -5.57 11.16 -2.61
C TRP A 181 -6.21 10.35 -3.72
N MET A 182 -6.66 11.03 -4.74
CA MET A 182 -7.26 10.46 -5.94
C MET A 182 -6.48 10.92 -7.17
N ARG A 183 -6.07 9.96 -8.00
CA ARG A 183 -5.51 10.17 -9.33
C ARG A 183 -6.48 9.65 -10.38
N GLN A 184 -6.74 10.45 -11.41
CA GLN A 184 -7.58 10.06 -12.53
C GLN A 184 -6.73 9.67 -13.74
N PHE A 185 -7.15 8.61 -14.41
CA PHE A 185 -6.61 8.16 -15.68
C PHE A 185 -7.67 8.40 -16.76
N ARG A 186 -7.25 8.77 -17.96
CA ARG A 186 -8.19 8.83 -19.08
C ARG A 186 -8.77 7.45 -19.32
N ASP A 187 -10.08 7.41 -19.54
CA ASP A 187 -10.82 6.20 -19.81
C ASP A 187 -10.11 5.34 -20.87
N ALA A 188 -9.66 4.17 -20.48
CA ALA A 188 -9.29 3.10 -21.41
C ALA A 188 -10.52 2.53 -22.15
N GLY A 189 -11.73 3.07 -21.87
CA GLY A 189 -13.01 2.65 -22.42
C GLY A 189 -13.70 3.69 -23.32
N SER A 190 -13.16 4.91 -23.48
CA SER A 190 -13.70 5.81 -24.50
C SER A 190 -13.36 5.24 -25.87
N ARG A 191 -14.37 5.15 -26.77
CA ARG A 191 -14.36 4.54 -28.12
C ARG A 191 -13.30 5.06 -29.14
N ARG A 192 -12.29 5.76 -28.71
CA ARG A 192 -11.04 5.94 -29.41
C ARG A 192 -10.03 4.95 -28.84
N GLU A 193 -9.82 3.85 -29.53
CA GLU A 193 -8.71 2.95 -29.26
C GLU A 193 -7.44 3.78 -29.09
N PRO A 194 -6.76 3.69 -27.93
CA PRO A 194 -5.40 4.18 -27.85
C PRO A 194 -4.60 3.42 -28.92
N LEU A 195 -3.73 4.11 -29.60
CA LEU A 195 -2.76 3.46 -30.48
C LEU A 195 -2.13 2.29 -29.73
N PRO A 196 -1.97 1.09 -30.38
CA PRO A 196 -1.35 -0.06 -29.73
C PRO A 196 -0.03 0.37 -29.07
N GLY A 197 0.10 0.11 -27.75
CA GLY A 197 1.30 0.46 -26.97
C GLY A 197 1.27 1.82 -26.25
N ALA A 198 0.25 2.67 -26.42
CA ALA A 198 0.16 3.92 -25.66
C ALA A 198 -0.51 3.69 -24.30
N ALA A 199 0.20 4.03 -23.21
CA ALA A 199 -0.35 4.04 -21.86
C ALA A 199 -1.43 5.14 -21.72
N PRO A 200 -2.51 4.91 -20.91
CA PRO A 200 -3.53 5.93 -20.69
C PRO A 200 -2.90 7.15 -19.96
N PRO A 201 -3.06 8.37 -20.48
CA PRO A 201 -2.53 9.55 -19.82
C PRO A 201 -3.28 9.84 -18.52
N VAL A 202 -2.55 10.30 -17.50
CA VAL A 202 -3.12 10.90 -16.29
C VAL A 202 -3.82 12.21 -16.67
N THR A 203 -5.00 12.44 -16.08
CA THR A 203 -5.77 13.67 -16.32
C THR A 203 -5.86 14.51 -15.06
N GLY A 204 -5.43 15.75 -15.15
CA GLY A 204 -5.50 16.71 -14.03
C GLY A 204 -4.43 16.48 -12.96
N SER A 205 -4.53 17.25 -11.89
CA SER A 205 -3.73 17.09 -10.66
C SER A 205 -4.42 16.13 -9.70
N ASP A 206 -3.62 15.46 -8.85
CA ASP A 206 -4.16 14.64 -7.77
C ASP A 206 -4.89 15.51 -6.75
N VAL A 207 -5.98 14.98 -6.19
CA VAL A 207 -6.82 15.70 -5.21
C VAL A 207 -7.03 14.87 -3.96
N GLN A 208 -7.05 15.52 -2.79
CA GLN A 208 -7.38 14.88 -1.53
C GLN A 208 -8.89 14.57 -1.48
N VAL A 209 -9.23 13.37 -1.02
CA VAL A 209 -10.63 12.92 -0.91
C VAL A 209 -11.00 12.49 0.51
N PHE A 210 -10.04 12.09 1.34
CA PHE A 210 -10.29 11.68 2.72
C PHE A 210 -9.06 11.91 3.60
N GLY A 211 -9.26 12.52 4.76
CA GLY A 211 -8.19 12.87 5.71
C GLY A 211 -8.60 14.03 6.59
N ARG A 212 -7.73 14.40 7.54
CA ARG A 212 -7.99 15.45 8.53
C ARG A 212 -8.27 16.83 7.91
N THR A 213 -7.63 17.15 6.79
CA THR A 213 -7.71 18.44 6.11
C THR A 213 -8.77 18.50 5.01
N VAL A 214 -9.58 17.46 4.86
CA VAL A 214 -10.60 17.35 3.80
C VAL A 214 -11.94 17.92 4.29
N GLY A 215 -12.59 18.72 3.47
CA GLY A 215 -13.88 19.34 3.74
C GLY A 215 -13.82 20.37 4.89
N THR A 216 -14.84 20.34 5.74
CA THR A 216 -14.94 21.21 6.93
C THR A 216 -14.07 20.75 8.11
N GLY A 217 -13.16 19.79 7.86
CA GLY A 217 -12.37 19.11 8.87
C GLY A 217 -13.10 17.91 9.49
N LEU A 218 -12.61 16.71 9.14
CA LEU A 218 -13.08 15.49 9.80
C LEU A 218 -12.37 15.34 11.16
N PRO A 219 -13.01 14.73 12.17
CA PRO A 219 -12.40 14.48 13.47
C PRO A 219 -11.37 13.34 13.39
N ILE A 220 -10.31 13.57 12.63
CA ILE A 220 -9.18 12.68 12.39
C ILE A 220 -7.94 13.31 13.03
N GLY A 221 -7.22 12.58 13.86
CA GLY A 221 -5.98 13.03 14.49
C GLY A 221 -4.83 13.16 13.49
N ALA A 222 -3.82 13.93 13.86
CA ALA A 222 -2.63 14.09 13.01
C ALA A 222 -1.85 12.78 12.85
N ASP A 223 -1.87 11.92 13.86
CA ASP A 223 -1.17 10.64 13.89
C ASP A 223 -2.03 9.47 13.43
N ASP A 224 -3.27 9.75 13.00
CA ASP A 224 -4.19 8.74 12.48
C ASP A 224 -3.91 8.42 11.01
N THR A 225 -4.18 7.18 10.63
CA THR A 225 -3.98 6.71 9.26
C THR A 225 -5.33 6.50 8.57
N PRO A 226 -5.75 7.38 7.65
CA PRO A 226 -6.97 7.23 6.87
C PRO A 226 -6.75 6.27 5.69
N THR A 227 -7.74 5.41 5.41
CA THR A 227 -7.78 4.53 4.23
C THR A 227 -9.18 4.48 3.65
N LEU A 228 -9.37 3.88 2.47
CA LEU A 228 -10.69 3.65 1.89
C LEU A 228 -10.97 2.16 1.74
N VAL A 229 -12.23 1.79 1.93
CA VAL A 229 -12.77 0.50 1.51
C VAL A 229 -13.80 0.77 0.42
N VAL A 230 -13.59 0.18 -0.73
CA VAL A 230 -14.49 0.26 -1.90
C VAL A 230 -14.79 -1.14 -2.39
N SER A 231 -15.99 -1.33 -2.93
CA SER A 231 -16.44 -2.63 -3.44
C SER A 231 -17.06 -2.44 -4.83
N PRO A 232 -16.77 -3.33 -5.80
CA PRO A 232 -17.32 -3.23 -7.15
C PRO A 232 -18.85 -3.40 -7.19
N VAL A 233 -19.43 -3.92 -6.12
CA VAL A 233 -20.88 -4.16 -5.99
C VAL A 233 -21.56 -3.18 -5.04
N SER A 234 -20.88 -2.08 -4.67
CA SER A 234 -21.45 -1.05 -3.78
C SER A 234 -21.43 0.34 -4.43
N SER A 235 -22.48 1.10 -4.18
CA SER A 235 -22.56 2.53 -4.49
C SER A 235 -21.97 3.40 -3.36
N TRP A 236 -21.44 2.81 -2.30
CA TRP A 236 -20.83 3.48 -1.17
C TRP A 236 -19.32 3.31 -1.15
N ALA A 237 -18.64 4.23 -0.50
CA ALA A 237 -17.25 4.13 -0.07
C ALA A 237 -17.19 4.30 1.45
N LEU A 238 -16.28 3.58 2.10
CA LEU A 238 -16.00 3.77 3.51
C LEU A 238 -14.63 4.44 3.66
N GLY A 239 -14.58 5.51 4.46
CA GLY A 239 -13.35 6.08 4.97
C GLY A 239 -13.05 5.45 6.33
N VAL A 240 -11.98 4.71 6.43
CA VAL A 240 -11.56 3.98 7.66
C VAL A 240 -10.37 4.70 8.26
N VAL A 241 -10.47 5.04 9.53
CA VAL A 241 -9.40 5.72 10.27
C VAL A 241 -8.85 4.77 11.33
N ARG A 242 -7.55 4.48 11.23
CA ARG A 242 -6.79 3.71 12.22
C ARG A 242 -6.07 4.67 13.17
N HIS A 243 -6.17 4.44 14.46
CA HIS A 243 -5.65 5.31 15.52
C HIS A 243 -4.33 4.77 16.09
N GLY A 244 -3.22 5.04 15.40
CA GLY A 244 -1.91 4.52 15.78
C GLY A 244 -1.91 3.00 15.92
N VAL A 245 -1.59 2.49 17.11
CA VAL A 245 -1.57 1.04 17.41
C VAL A 245 -2.88 0.50 18.00
N ALA A 246 -3.92 1.33 18.12
CA ALA A 246 -5.24 0.88 18.59
C ALA A 246 -5.86 -0.10 17.59
N ARG A 247 -6.64 -1.05 18.09
CA ARG A 247 -7.34 -2.02 17.24
C ARG A 247 -8.61 -1.44 16.65
N GLU A 248 -9.30 -0.61 17.43
CA GLU A 248 -10.56 -0.01 17.06
C GLU A 248 -10.38 1.05 15.99
N VAL A 249 -11.35 1.10 15.08
CA VAL A 249 -11.38 2.05 13.97
C VAL A 249 -12.55 3.03 14.11
N THR A 250 -12.40 4.20 13.51
CA THR A 250 -13.52 5.10 13.19
C THR A 250 -13.86 4.95 11.73
N VAL A 251 -15.15 4.88 11.39
CA VAL A 251 -15.58 4.69 10.00
C VAL A 251 -16.52 5.80 9.57
N PHE A 252 -16.25 6.32 8.39
CA PHE A 252 -17.09 7.26 7.68
C PHE A 252 -17.65 6.59 6.42
N ALA A 253 -18.82 7.02 5.97
CA ALA A 253 -19.40 6.57 4.71
C ALA A 253 -19.75 7.76 3.83
N ALA A 254 -19.60 7.61 2.52
CA ALA A 254 -20.07 8.56 1.51
C ALA A 254 -20.51 7.81 0.25
N PRO A 255 -21.44 8.38 -0.55
CA PRO A 255 -21.72 7.84 -1.87
C PRO A 255 -20.43 7.78 -2.71
N LEU A 256 -20.14 6.65 -3.32
CA LEU A 256 -18.91 6.45 -4.11
C LEU A 256 -18.78 7.47 -5.23
N SER A 257 -19.91 7.85 -5.85
CA SER A 257 -19.97 8.87 -6.91
C SER A 257 -19.56 10.26 -6.45
N SER A 258 -19.59 10.54 -5.13
CA SER A 258 -19.23 11.82 -4.53
C SER A 258 -17.76 11.86 -4.08
N VAL A 259 -17.03 10.73 -4.10
CA VAL A 259 -15.61 10.67 -3.70
C VAL A 259 -14.75 11.19 -4.85
N ARG A 260 -14.72 12.54 -5.00
CA ARG A 260 -14.06 13.22 -6.11
C ARG A 260 -13.14 14.38 -5.67
N GLY A 261 -13.18 14.76 -4.40
CA GLY A 261 -12.41 15.90 -3.90
C GLY A 261 -12.70 16.19 -2.43
N PRO A 262 -12.26 17.36 -1.95
CA PRO A 262 -12.37 17.74 -0.54
C PRO A 262 -13.82 17.92 -0.07
N ASP A 263 -14.76 18.18 -0.97
CA ASP A 263 -16.19 18.38 -0.64
C ASP A 263 -16.97 17.06 -0.56
N THR A 264 -16.29 15.90 -0.51
CA THR A 264 -16.94 14.60 -0.33
C THR A 264 -17.76 14.59 0.96
N PRO A 265 -19.07 14.26 0.91
CA PRO A 265 -19.99 14.37 2.05
C PRO A 265 -19.83 13.17 3.00
N TRP A 266 -18.68 13.07 3.66
CA TRP A 266 -18.40 12.03 4.62
C TRP A 266 -19.29 12.14 5.86
N ARG A 267 -20.01 11.08 6.22
CA ARG A 267 -20.74 10.96 7.49
C ARG A 267 -20.13 9.87 8.36
N LYS A 268 -19.90 10.15 9.63
CA LYS A 268 -19.41 9.14 10.59
C LYS A 268 -20.51 8.09 10.82
N VAL A 269 -20.16 6.81 10.66
CA VAL A 269 -21.06 5.67 10.84
C VAL A 269 -20.60 4.74 11.96
N VAL A 270 -19.31 4.73 12.30
CA VAL A 270 -18.76 3.99 13.45
C VAL A 270 -17.85 4.91 14.21
N ASP A 271 -17.98 4.93 15.53
CA ASP A 271 -17.08 5.62 16.42
C ASP A 271 -16.12 4.65 17.13
N ARG A 272 -14.93 5.14 17.50
CA ARG A 272 -13.88 4.37 18.17
C ARG A 272 -14.37 3.60 19.41
N GLY A 273 -15.28 4.19 20.21
CA GLY A 273 -15.81 3.57 21.43
C GLY A 273 -16.72 2.35 21.22
N GLN A 274 -17.00 1.95 19.98
CA GLN A 274 -17.90 0.84 19.66
C GLN A 274 -17.17 -0.51 19.47
N GLY A 275 -15.88 -0.60 19.79
CA GLY A 275 -15.10 -1.82 19.75
C GLY A 275 -15.00 -2.47 18.35
N VAL A 276 -15.22 -1.70 17.29
CA VAL A 276 -15.11 -2.18 15.90
C VAL A 276 -13.66 -2.18 15.48
N GLU A 277 -13.15 -3.32 15.04
CA GLU A 277 -11.75 -3.50 14.66
C GLU A 277 -11.55 -3.71 13.15
N ASP A 278 -12.62 -4.14 12.46
CA ASP A 278 -12.52 -4.43 11.03
C ASP A 278 -13.87 -4.20 10.34
N VAL A 279 -13.83 -3.80 9.08
CA VAL A 279 -15.02 -3.49 8.28
C VAL A 279 -14.88 -3.99 6.86
N ASP A 280 -16.01 -4.34 6.26
CA ASP A 280 -16.13 -4.66 4.84
C ASP A 280 -17.43 -4.09 4.27
N LEU A 281 -17.51 -3.99 2.95
CA LEU A 281 -18.59 -3.32 2.22
C LEU A 281 -19.11 -4.19 1.08
N ARG A 282 -20.43 -4.47 1.10
CA ARG A 282 -21.08 -5.18 0.01
C ARG A 282 -22.49 -4.65 -0.24
N GLY A 283 -22.74 -4.14 -1.44
CA GLY A 283 -24.00 -3.47 -1.77
C GLY A 283 -24.21 -2.26 -0.86
N GLU A 284 -25.35 -2.20 -0.20
CA GLU A 284 -25.71 -1.17 0.79
C GLU A 284 -25.31 -1.54 2.22
N TRP A 285 -24.66 -2.71 2.42
CA TRP A 285 -24.39 -3.25 3.73
C TRP A 285 -22.94 -3.02 4.15
N LEU A 286 -22.80 -2.36 5.31
CA LEU A 286 -21.56 -2.27 6.06
C LEU A 286 -21.49 -3.49 7.00
N TYR A 287 -20.47 -4.31 6.85
CA TYR A 287 -20.16 -5.42 7.75
C TYR A 287 -19.11 -4.99 8.76
N LEU A 288 -19.34 -5.35 10.02
CA LEU A 288 -18.52 -4.91 11.15
C LEU A 288 -18.08 -6.13 11.97
N ARG A 289 -16.80 -6.23 12.27
CA ARG A 289 -16.28 -7.15 13.28
C ARG A 289 -15.99 -6.37 14.55
N THR A 290 -16.69 -6.70 15.63
CA THR A 290 -16.59 -6.01 16.91
C THR A 290 -16.35 -6.96 18.06
N SER A 291 -15.57 -6.51 19.05
CA SER A 291 -15.39 -7.15 20.35
C SER A 291 -16.36 -6.65 21.42
N GLU A 292 -17.18 -5.63 21.12
CA GLU A 292 -18.15 -5.06 22.07
C GLU A 292 -19.15 -6.10 22.54
N GLY A 293 -19.16 -6.40 23.84
CA GLY A 293 -20.01 -7.44 24.44
C GLY A 293 -19.76 -8.85 23.90
N ALA A 294 -18.66 -9.09 23.19
CA ALA A 294 -18.32 -10.36 22.55
C ALA A 294 -16.79 -10.59 22.54
N PRO A 295 -16.18 -11.12 23.63
CA PRO A 295 -14.73 -11.31 23.73
C PRO A 295 -14.11 -12.17 22.62
N ARG A 296 -14.92 -13.00 21.93
CA ARG A 296 -14.52 -13.83 20.77
C ARG A 296 -14.96 -13.23 19.43
N TYR A 297 -15.32 -11.93 19.44
CA TYR A 297 -15.88 -11.18 18.33
C TYR A 297 -17.27 -11.64 17.87
N ARG A 298 -17.96 -10.73 17.21
CA ARG A 298 -19.18 -10.97 16.45
C ARG A 298 -19.18 -10.16 15.17
N LEU A 299 -19.89 -10.65 14.17
CA LEU A 299 -20.16 -9.92 12.94
C LEU A 299 -21.52 -9.27 13.03
N LEU A 300 -21.56 -7.99 12.74
CA LEU A 300 -22.78 -7.21 12.56
C LEU A 300 -22.87 -6.70 11.12
N ARG A 301 -24.06 -6.34 10.68
CA ARG A 301 -24.26 -5.60 9.44
C ARG A 301 -25.23 -4.45 9.67
N TRP A 302 -24.94 -3.31 9.05
CA TRP A 302 -25.80 -2.13 9.05
C TRP A 302 -26.09 -1.71 7.63
N SER A 303 -27.32 -1.22 7.37
CA SER A 303 -27.66 -0.56 6.12
C SER A 303 -27.06 0.84 6.11
N LEU A 304 -26.47 1.22 4.98
CA LEU A 304 -25.98 2.58 4.73
C LEU A 304 -27.05 3.51 4.13
N ASN A 305 -28.19 2.93 3.70
CA ASN A 305 -29.37 3.68 3.23
C ASN A 305 -30.22 4.18 4.40
#